data_5cc2880b616a97d9686e7f9e4b7e08c9
#
_entry.id   5cc2880b616a97d9686e7f9e4b7e08c9
#
_cell.length_a   1.000
_cell.length_b   1.000
_cell.length_c   1.000
_cell.angle_alpha   90.00
_cell.angle_beta   90.00
_cell.angle_gamma   90.00
#
_symmetry.space_group_name_H-M   'P 1'
#
loop_
_entity.id
_entity.type
_entity.pdbx_description
1 polymer ?
#
loop_
_entity_poly.entity_id
_entity_poly.type
_entity_poly.pdbx_seq_one_letter_code
_entity_poly.pdbx_strand_id
1 'polypeptide(L)'
;MNSRKKVLWKIFISTLYLSAFTFGGGYVIVSLMKKKFVDELHWIEEKEMLDLVAIAQSSPGAIAINGAIVVGYKLAGITGVLASIIGTIIPPFVIISLLSVCYNTFRSNELVSQMLEGMQAGVGAVIASVTYEMGAGIVKEKDGISLLIMAGAFVASCVFEVNVVYIVIICGLLGVLRTCMNRKGAGK
;
A
#
# COMPACT_ATOMS: atom_id res chain seq x y z
N MET A 1 21.26 -23.04 -16.86
CA MET A 1 20.05 -22.35 -17.39
C MET A 1 18.76 -22.65 -16.63
N ASN A 2 18.69 -23.72 -15.86
CA ASN A 2 17.46 -24.10 -15.15
C ASN A 2 17.18 -23.38 -13.80
N SER A 3 18.20 -22.85 -13.13
CA SER A 3 18.02 -22.23 -11.80
C SER A 3 17.28 -20.89 -11.86
N ARG A 4 17.68 -19.99 -12.77
CA ARG A 4 17.09 -18.64 -12.89
C ARG A 4 15.61 -18.66 -13.32
N LYS A 5 15.22 -19.54 -14.23
CA LYS A 5 13.82 -19.72 -14.64
C LYS A 5 12.96 -20.23 -13.48
N LYS A 6 13.49 -21.14 -12.67
CA LYS A 6 12.79 -21.65 -11.48
C LYS A 6 12.58 -20.55 -10.43
N VAL A 7 13.57 -19.67 -10.23
CA VAL A 7 13.45 -18.54 -9.32
C VAL A 7 12.37 -17.56 -9.80
N LEU A 8 12.41 -17.17 -11.08
CA LEU A 8 11.41 -16.27 -11.67
C LEU A 8 9.99 -16.83 -11.57
N TRP A 9 9.82 -18.12 -11.85
CA TRP A 9 8.52 -18.79 -11.72
C TRP A 9 8.02 -18.82 -10.28
N LYS A 10 8.92 -19.07 -9.33
CA LYS A 10 8.56 -19.02 -7.89
C LYS A 10 8.20 -17.60 -7.44
N ILE A 11 8.94 -16.57 -7.89
CA ILE A 11 8.58 -15.18 -7.62
C ILE A 11 7.19 -14.89 -8.16
N PHE A 12 6.92 -15.18 -9.43
CA PHE A 12 5.64 -14.98 -10.08
C PHE A 12 4.49 -15.64 -9.32
N ILE A 13 4.60 -16.94 -9.02
CA ILE A 13 3.55 -17.67 -8.29
C ILE A 13 3.37 -17.16 -6.86
N SER A 14 4.47 -16.81 -6.18
CA SER A 14 4.37 -16.27 -4.82
C SER A 14 3.66 -14.92 -4.80
N THR A 15 4.01 -13.99 -5.70
CA THR A 15 3.37 -12.68 -5.76
C THR A 15 1.91 -12.77 -6.24
N LEU A 16 1.61 -13.69 -7.15
CA LEU A 16 0.25 -13.98 -7.58
C LEU A 16 -0.60 -14.49 -6.42
N TYR A 17 -0.10 -15.46 -5.66
CA TYR A 17 -0.79 -16.00 -4.49
C TYR A 17 -0.99 -14.92 -3.42
N LEU A 18 0.08 -14.17 -3.09
CA LEU A 18 0.00 -13.08 -2.12
C LEU A 18 -1.03 -12.04 -2.52
N SER A 19 -1.07 -11.64 -3.79
CA SER A 19 -2.04 -10.66 -4.29
C SER A 19 -3.47 -11.19 -4.28
N ALA A 20 -3.69 -12.46 -4.63
CA ALA A 20 -5.01 -13.08 -4.66
C ALA A 20 -5.65 -13.21 -3.26
N PHE A 21 -4.83 -13.46 -2.23
CA PHE A 21 -5.30 -13.76 -0.87
C PHE A 21 -5.02 -12.64 0.15
N THR A 22 -4.56 -11.47 -0.29
CA THR A 22 -4.36 -10.34 0.61
C THR A 22 -5.62 -9.49 0.68
N PHE A 23 -6.26 -9.51 1.84
CA PHE A 23 -7.37 -8.63 2.20
C PHE A 23 -6.95 -7.80 3.42
N GLY A 24 -7.35 -6.53 3.49
CA GLY A 24 -7.15 -5.70 4.67
C GLY A 24 -5.99 -4.70 4.63
N GLY A 25 -5.39 -4.46 3.47
CA GLY A 25 -4.45 -3.34 3.28
C GLY A 25 -2.97 -3.71 3.31
N GLY A 26 -2.12 -2.67 3.16
CA GLY A 26 -0.69 -2.81 2.89
C GLY A 26 0.13 -3.54 3.96
N TYR A 27 -0.25 -3.46 5.22
CA TYR A 27 0.47 -4.15 6.31
C TYR A 27 0.30 -5.66 6.29
N VAL A 28 -0.87 -6.15 5.88
CA VAL A 28 -1.12 -7.59 5.77
C VAL A 28 -0.22 -8.23 4.72
N ILE A 29 -0.06 -7.58 3.56
CA ILE A 29 0.80 -8.12 2.51
C ILE A 29 2.27 -8.13 2.91
N VAL A 30 2.72 -7.15 3.70
CA VAL A 30 4.09 -7.11 4.26
C VAL A 30 4.34 -8.34 5.13
N SER A 31 3.43 -8.66 6.04
CA SER A 31 3.52 -9.84 6.90
C SER A 31 3.52 -11.13 6.10
N LEU A 32 2.69 -11.21 5.06
CA LEU A 32 2.64 -12.37 4.17
C LEU A 32 3.90 -12.50 3.30
N MET A 33 4.48 -11.38 2.85
CA MET A 33 5.76 -11.38 2.13
C MET A 33 6.90 -11.87 3.04
N LYS A 34 6.96 -11.38 4.29
CA LYS A 34 7.91 -11.88 5.27
C LYS A 34 7.76 -13.38 5.43
N LYS A 35 6.57 -13.86 5.75
CA LYS A 35 6.30 -15.29 5.87
C LYS A 35 6.75 -16.07 4.64
N LYS A 36 6.47 -15.57 3.42
CA LYS A 36 6.80 -16.28 2.18
C LYS A 36 8.28 -16.29 1.86
N PHE A 37 8.95 -15.14 1.89
CA PHE A 37 10.32 -14.99 1.39
C PHE A 37 11.39 -15.17 2.48
N VAL A 38 11.06 -14.90 3.74
CA VAL A 38 11.97 -15.13 4.87
C VAL A 38 11.74 -16.50 5.48
N ASP A 39 10.52 -16.80 5.96
CA ASP A 39 10.27 -17.98 6.79
C ASP A 39 10.12 -19.27 5.97
N GLU A 40 9.46 -19.23 4.79
CA GLU A 40 9.23 -20.43 3.97
C GLU A 40 10.34 -20.68 2.93
N LEU A 41 10.75 -19.65 2.21
CA LEU A 41 11.72 -19.80 1.13
C LEU A 41 13.18 -19.57 1.58
N HIS A 42 13.39 -18.89 2.71
CA HIS A 42 14.71 -18.49 3.23
C HIS A 42 15.58 -17.79 2.18
N TRP A 43 14.94 -16.93 1.34
CA TRP A 43 15.64 -16.22 0.28
C TRP A 43 16.09 -14.83 0.68
N ILE A 44 15.50 -14.28 1.72
CA ILE A 44 15.76 -12.94 2.24
C ILE A 44 15.90 -13.06 3.77
N GLU A 45 16.86 -12.36 4.35
CA GLU A 45 17.01 -12.27 5.81
C GLU A 45 15.95 -11.33 6.39
N GLU A 46 15.55 -11.55 7.64
CA GLU A 46 14.51 -10.76 8.31
C GLU A 46 14.83 -9.27 8.33
N LYS A 47 16.08 -8.91 8.68
CA LYS A 47 16.52 -7.51 8.71
C LYS A 47 16.43 -6.87 7.32
N GLU A 48 16.87 -7.59 6.31
CA GLU A 48 16.80 -7.11 4.93
C GLU A 48 15.36 -6.95 4.45
N MET A 49 14.46 -7.85 4.82
CA MET A 49 13.04 -7.73 4.51
C MET A 49 12.42 -6.47 5.12
N LEU A 50 12.82 -6.09 6.34
CA LEU A 50 12.38 -4.84 6.96
C LEU A 50 12.85 -3.61 6.18
N ASP A 51 14.09 -3.59 5.69
CA ASP A 51 14.61 -2.51 4.85
C ASP A 51 13.86 -2.42 3.53
N LEU A 52 13.58 -3.55 2.88
CA LEU A 52 12.80 -3.60 1.64
C LEU A 52 11.36 -3.09 1.85
N VAL A 53 10.75 -3.42 2.97
CA VAL A 53 9.42 -2.91 3.35
C VAL A 53 9.44 -1.39 3.58
N ALA A 54 10.46 -0.87 4.25
CA ALA A 54 10.61 0.58 4.46
C ALA A 54 10.72 1.32 3.12
N ILE A 55 11.48 0.79 2.15
CA ILE A 55 11.57 1.33 0.78
C ILE A 55 10.21 1.28 0.09
N ALA A 56 9.50 0.15 0.18
CA ALA A 56 8.18 -0.01 -0.44
C ALA A 56 7.14 0.95 0.12
N GLN A 57 7.19 1.21 1.43
CA GLN A 57 6.28 2.16 2.11
C GLN A 57 6.61 3.62 1.81
N SER A 58 7.88 3.95 1.60
CA SER A 58 8.31 5.32 1.25
C SER A 58 8.01 5.69 -0.20
N SER A 59 7.70 4.71 -1.05
CA SER A 59 7.37 4.91 -2.45
C SER A 59 5.88 5.19 -2.64
N PRO A 60 5.48 6.18 -3.47
CA PRO A 60 4.07 6.43 -3.75
C PRO A 60 3.43 5.25 -4.49
N GLY A 61 2.21 4.87 -4.11
CA GLY A 61 1.46 3.79 -4.74
C GLY A 61 1.06 2.67 -3.79
N ALA A 62 0.54 1.58 -4.36
CA ALA A 62 0.10 0.42 -3.59
C ALA A 62 1.29 -0.33 -2.98
N ILE A 63 1.34 -0.44 -1.67
CA ILE A 63 2.42 -1.12 -0.92
C ILE A 63 2.63 -2.55 -1.43
N ALA A 64 1.56 -3.23 -1.82
CA ALA A 64 1.61 -4.57 -2.40
C ALA A 64 2.48 -4.63 -3.67
N ILE A 65 2.29 -3.69 -4.58
CA ILE A 65 3.03 -3.61 -5.84
C ILE A 65 4.47 -3.15 -5.56
N ASN A 66 4.63 -2.10 -4.76
CA ASN A 66 5.96 -1.59 -4.39
C ASN A 66 6.79 -2.67 -3.70
N GLY A 67 6.22 -3.40 -2.75
CA GLY A 67 6.89 -4.51 -2.07
C GLY A 67 7.27 -5.65 -3.03
N ALA A 68 6.36 -6.02 -3.94
CA ALA A 68 6.64 -7.03 -4.97
C ALA A 68 7.77 -6.60 -5.90
N ILE A 69 7.82 -5.31 -6.29
CA ILE A 69 8.90 -4.73 -7.10
C ILE A 69 10.24 -4.86 -6.39
N VAL A 70 10.32 -4.40 -5.14
CA VAL A 70 11.58 -4.34 -4.38
C VAL A 70 12.11 -5.74 -4.10
N VAL A 71 11.23 -6.67 -3.69
CA VAL A 71 11.57 -8.09 -3.49
C VAL A 71 11.97 -8.75 -4.81
N GLY A 72 11.22 -8.52 -5.87
CA GLY A 72 11.53 -9.05 -7.21
C GLY A 72 12.88 -8.57 -7.72
N TYR A 73 13.21 -7.29 -7.52
CA TYR A 73 14.49 -6.71 -7.89
C TYR A 73 15.64 -7.34 -7.09
N LYS A 74 15.47 -7.48 -5.80
CA LYS A 74 16.46 -8.11 -4.92
C LYS A 74 16.78 -9.54 -5.33
N LEU A 75 15.78 -10.33 -5.68
CA LEU A 75 15.94 -11.76 -5.96
C LEU A 75 16.43 -12.06 -7.37
N ALA A 76 16.04 -11.28 -8.38
CA ALA A 76 16.36 -11.58 -9.79
C ALA A 76 16.57 -10.33 -10.67
N GLY A 77 16.79 -9.16 -10.08
CA GLY A 77 16.98 -7.91 -10.82
C GLY A 77 15.75 -7.50 -11.62
N ILE A 78 15.92 -6.83 -12.74
CA ILE A 78 14.82 -6.31 -13.59
C ILE A 78 13.87 -7.44 -14.05
N THR A 79 14.37 -8.63 -14.34
CA THR A 79 13.53 -9.76 -14.72
C THR A 79 12.65 -10.25 -13.57
N GLY A 80 13.14 -10.14 -12.32
CA GLY A 80 12.36 -10.40 -11.12
C GLY A 80 11.27 -9.36 -10.91
N VAL A 81 11.56 -8.07 -11.17
CA VAL A 81 10.57 -6.99 -11.14
C VAL A 81 9.42 -7.27 -12.10
N LEU A 82 9.71 -7.59 -13.36
CA LEU A 82 8.67 -7.90 -14.35
C LEU A 82 7.81 -9.09 -13.91
N ALA A 83 8.44 -10.17 -13.43
CA ALA A 83 7.72 -11.35 -12.96
C ALA A 83 6.82 -11.04 -11.75
N SER A 84 7.32 -10.25 -10.79
CA SER A 84 6.56 -9.87 -9.60
C SER A 84 5.41 -8.92 -9.89
N ILE A 85 5.60 -7.92 -10.77
CA ILE A 85 4.53 -6.99 -11.19
C ILE A 85 3.41 -7.76 -11.87
N ILE A 86 3.73 -8.59 -12.85
CA ILE A 86 2.73 -9.38 -13.59
C ILE A 86 1.96 -10.29 -12.61
N GLY A 87 2.69 -11.00 -11.71
CA GLY A 87 2.05 -11.85 -10.71
C GLY A 87 1.12 -11.08 -9.78
N THR A 88 1.48 -9.87 -9.38
CA THR A 88 0.67 -9.05 -8.47
C THR A 88 -0.55 -8.43 -9.14
N ILE A 89 -0.48 -8.09 -10.43
CA ILE A 89 -1.57 -7.41 -11.15
C ILE A 89 -2.64 -8.39 -11.65
N ILE A 90 -2.26 -9.62 -12.01
CA ILE A 90 -3.19 -10.59 -12.61
C ILE A 90 -4.43 -10.85 -11.72
N PRO A 91 -4.32 -11.17 -10.41
CA PRO A 91 -5.51 -11.49 -9.62
C PRO A 91 -6.54 -10.37 -9.56
N PRO A 92 -6.19 -9.12 -9.16
CA PRO A 92 -7.18 -8.04 -9.12
C PRO A 92 -7.72 -7.71 -10.52
N PHE A 93 -6.89 -7.78 -11.56
CA PHE A 93 -7.33 -7.54 -12.93
C PHE A 93 -8.37 -8.57 -13.38
N VAL A 94 -8.13 -9.86 -13.14
CA VAL A 94 -9.06 -10.94 -13.50
C VAL A 94 -10.37 -10.79 -12.71
N ILE A 95 -10.30 -10.54 -11.40
CA ILE A 95 -11.49 -10.37 -10.55
C ILE A 95 -12.34 -9.20 -11.05
N ILE A 96 -11.73 -8.04 -11.30
CA ILE A 96 -12.46 -6.84 -11.77
C ILE A 96 -13.04 -7.08 -13.18
N SER A 97 -12.28 -7.75 -14.07
CA SER A 97 -12.76 -8.08 -15.43
C SER A 97 -13.96 -9.01 -15.39
N LEU A 98 -13.93 -10.05 -14.58
CA LEU A 98 -15.07 -10.97 -14.41
C LEU A 98 -16.28 -10.26 -13.82
N LEU A 99 -16.08 -9.45 -12.79
CA LEU A 99 -17.15 -8.64 -12.20
C LEU A 99 -17.74 -7.65 -13.20
N SER A 100 -16.93 -7.04 -14.06
CA SER A 100 -17.38 -6.11 -15.09
C SER A 100 -18.31 -6.78 -16.13
N VAL A 101 -17.98 -7.99 -16.55
CA VAL A 101 -18.81 -8.77 -17.48
C VAL A 101 -20.15 -9.15 -16.86
N CYS A 102 -20.14 -9.54 -15.59
CA CYS A 102 -21.32 -9.94 -14.86
C CYS A 102 -22.10 -8.76 -14.24
N TYR A 103 -21.58 -7.54 -14.32
CA TYR A 103 -22.09 -6.38 -13.57
C TYR A 103 -23.57 -6.10 -13.80
N ASN A 104 -24.05 -6.15 -15.06
CA ASN A 104 -25.45 -5.90 -15.38
C ASN A 104 -26.39 -6.96 -14.78
N THR A 105 -25.95 -8.21 -14.74
CA THR A 105 -26.71 -9.32 -14.13
C THR A 105 -26.72 -9.22 -12.62
N PHE A 106 -25.60 -8.80 -12.02
CA PHE A 106 -25.50 -8.58 -10.57
C PHE A 106 -26.32 -7.39 -10.10
N ARG A 107 -26.30 -6.28 -10.83
CA ARG A 107 -27.00 -5.05 -10.46
C ARG A 107 -28.52 -5.19 -10.50
N SER A 108 -29.07 -6.06 -11.36
CA SER A 108 -30.50 -6.31 -11.45
C SER A 108 -31.04 -7.24 -10.35
N ASN A 109 -30.18 -7.88 -9.60
CA ASN A 109 -30.58 -8.78 -8.53
C ASN A 109 -30.54 -8.03 -7.18
N GLU A 110 -31.70 -7.92 -6.54
CA GLU A 110 -31.88 -7.16 -5.29
C GLU A 110 -31.00 -7.67 -4.14
N LEU A 111 -30.81 -8.99 -4.03
CA LEU A 111 -29.98 -9.61 -3.00
C LEU A 111 -28.49 -9.25 -3.19
N VAL A 112 -28.02 -9.21 -4.44
CA VAL A 112 -26.65 -8.82 -4.76
C VAL A 112 -26.43 -7.32 -4.51
N SER A 113 -27.41 -6.48 -4.82
CA SER A 113 -27.38 -5.05 -4.52
C SER A 113 -27.22 -4.81 -3.02
N GLN A 114 -27.99 -5.50 -2.17
CA GLN A 114 -27.88 -5.40 -0.72
C GLN A 114 -26.52 -5.89 -0.19
N MET A 115 -25.97 -6.96 -0.78
CA MET A 115 -24.60 -7.42 -0.45
C MET A 115 -23.53 -6.38 -0.81
N LEU A 116 -23.65 -5.75 -1.98
CA LEU A 116 -22.72 -4.71 -2.43
C LEU A 116 -22.79 -3.47 -1.52
N GLU A 117 -23.97 -3.06 -1.08
CA GLU A 117 -24.14 -1.98 -0.10
C GLU A 117 -23.47 -2.32 1.24
N GLY A 118 -23.64 -3.55 1.73
CA GLY A 118 -22.95 -4.04 2.93
C GLY A 118 -21.43 -4.03 2.78
N MET A 119 -20.92 -4.43 1.60
CA MET A 119 -19.48 -4.37 1.30
C MET A 119 -18.95 -2.93 1.24
N GLN A 120 -19.71 -1.99 0.67
CA GLN A 120 -19.35 -0.56 0.66
C GLN A 120 -19.28 0.00 2.08
N ALA A 121 -20.22 -0.33 2.94
CA ALA A 121 -20.18 0.05 4.34
C ALA A 121 -18.94 -0.52 5.06
N GLY A 122 -18.58 -1.77 4.77
CA GLY A 122 -17.37 -2.41 5.27
C GLY A 122 -16.09 -1.69 4.83
N VAL A 123 -16.00 -1.30 3.56
CA VAL A 123 -14.87 -0.50 3.03
C VAL A 123 -14.80 0.86 3.72
N GLY A 124 -15.95 1.53 3.92
CA GLY A 124 -16.02 2.78 4.67
C GLY A 124 -15.49 2.64 6.10
N ALA A 125 -15.83 1.56 6.79
CA ALA A 125 -15.33 1.27 8.13
C ALA A 125 -13.80 1.04 8.16
N VAL A 126 -13.26 0.34 7.17
CA VAL A 126 -11.80 0.14 7.04
C VAL A 126 -11.09 1.47 6.82
N ILE A 127 -11.60 2.32 5.91
CA ILE A 127 -11.04 3.65 5.67
C ILE A 127 -11.06 4.50 6.94
N ALA A 128 -12.17 4.49 7.67
CA ALA A 128 -12.29 5.21 8.95
C ALA A 128 -11.29 4.69 10.00
N SER A 129 -11.12 3.37 10.10
CA SER A 129 -10.16 2.74 11.02
C SER A 129 -8.73 3.14 10.71
N VAL A 130 -8.32 3.06 9.43
CA VAL A 130 -6.97 3.45 9.00
C VAL A 130 -6.73 4.95 9.24
N THR A 131 -7.72 5.79 8.93
CA THR A 131 -7.64 7.24 9.17
C THR A 131 -7.48 7.54 10.67
N TYR A 132 -8.22 6.83 11.51
CA TYR A 132 -8.10 6.95 12.96
C TYR A 132 -6.72 6.51 13.47
N GLU A 133 -6.20 5.38 12.99
CA GLU A 133 -4.86 4.90 13.37
C GLU A 133 -3.76 5.88 12.98
N MET A 134 -3.82 6.42 11.76
CA MET A 134 -2.87 7.43 11.29
C MET A 134 -2.96 8.72 12.11
N GLY A 135 -4.16 9.20 12.37
CA GLY A 135 -4.40 10.37 13.22
C GLY A 135 -3.91 10.17 14.65
N ALA A 136 -4.21 9.00 15.25
CA ALA A 136 -3.76 8.64 16.58
C ALA A 136 -2.23 8.56 16.69
N GLY A 137 -1.54 8.14 15.61
CA GLY A 137 -0.08 8.18 15.51
C GLY A 137 0.46 9.60 15.69
N ILE A 138 -0.07 10.57 14.96
CA ILE A 138 0.34 11.98 15.02
C ILE A 138 0.08 12.56 16.42
N VAL A 139 -1.06 12.22 17.02
CA VAL A 139 -1.40 12.69 18.37
C VAL A 139 -0.43 12.13 19.43
N LYS A 140 0.02 10.88 19.28
CA LYS A 140 0.99 10.26 20.19
C LYS A 140 2.38 10.93 20.15
N GLU A 141 2.78 11.44 19.00
CA GLU A 141 4.05 12.17 18.85
C GLU A 141 4.06 13.51 19.59
N LYS A 142 2.91 13.99 20.08
CA LYS A 142 2.72 15.25 20.82
C LYS A 142 3.28 16.48 20.09
N ASP A 143 3.40 16.41 18.78
CA ASP A 143 3.89 17.50 17.97
C ASP A 143 2.74 18.43 17.57
N GLY A 144 2.63 19.56 18.27
CA GLY A 144 1.54 20.52 18.06
C GLY A 144 1.47 21.09 16.63
N ILE A 145 2.62 21.20 15.93
CA ILE A 145 2.66 21.70 14.55
C ILE A 145 2.05 20.66 13.61
N SER A 146 2.41 19.40 13.75
CA SER A 146 1.84 18.31 12.94
C SER A 146 0.34 18.16 13.15
N LEU A 147 -0.11 18.31 14.41
CA LEU A 147 -1.53 18.31 14.74
C LEU A 147 -2.30 19.47 14.09
N LEU A 148 -1.70 20.66 14.08
CA LEU A 148 -2.29 21.87 13.48
C LEU A 148 -2.36 21.74 11.94
N ILE A 149 -1.32 21.17 11.32
CA ILE A 149 -1.31 20.89 9.86
C ILE A 149 -2.39 19.86 9.53
N MET A 150 -2.53 18.80 10.32
CA MET A 150 -3.56 17.77 10.12
C MET A 150 -4.97 18.37 10.23
N ALA A 151 -5.24 19.15 11.27
CA ALA A 151 -6.53 19.82 11.44
C ALA A 151 -6.81 20.83 10.32
N GLY A 152 -5.81 21.62 9.92
CA GLY A 152 -5.93 22.57 8.81
C GLY A 152 -6.21 21.88 7.47
N ALA A 153 -5.53 20.77 7.18
CA ALA A 153 -5.75 19.98 5.98
C ALA A 153 -7.17 19.37 5.94
N PHE A 154 -7.65 18.89 7.10
CA PHE A 154 -9.00 18.36 7.23
C PHE A 154 -10.07 19.43 6.97
N VAL A 155 -9.94 20.61 7.59
CA VAL A 155 -10.85 21.74 7.37
C VAL A 155 -10.80 22.22 5.92
N ALA A 156 -9.61 22.34 5.32
CA ALA A 156 -9.45 22.74 3.93
C ALA A 156 -10.14 21.76 2.96
N SER A 157 -10.08 20.47 3.25
CA SER A 157 -10.72 19.46 2.43
C SER A 157 -12.24 19.38 2.63
N CYS A 158 -12.71 19.41 3.90
CA CYS A 158 -14.12 19.19 4.20
C CYS A 158 -15.00 20.44 4.13
N VAL A 159 -14.44 21.62 4.45
CA VAL A 159 -15.22 22.88 4.51
C VAL A 159 -15.03 23.70 3.24
N PHE A 160 -13.79 23.79 2.75
CA PHE A 160 -13.46 24.60 1.57
C PHE A 160 -13.42 23.81 0.26
N GLU A 161 -13.66 22.50 0.30
CA GLU A 161 -13.64 21.59 -0.86
C GLU A 161 -12.38 21.76 -1.73
N VAL A 162 -11.26 22.14 -1.12
CA VAL A 162 -9.98 22.32 -1.82
C VAL A 162 -9.52 20.97 -2.39
N ASN A 163 -9.11 20.97 -3.65
CA ASN A 163 -8.59 19.76 -4.28
C ASN A 163 -7.41 19.18 -3.49
N VAL A 164 -7.52 17.90 -3.15
CA VAL A 164 -6.57 17.16 -2.31
C VAL A 164 -5.12 17.28 -2.82
N VAL A 165 -4.92 17.41 -4.15
CA VAL A 165 -3.60 17.58 -4.75
C VAL A 165 -2.89 18.81 -4.22
N TYR A 166 -3.58 19.94 -4.11
CA TYR A 166 -3.00 21.16 -3.54
C TYR A 166 -2.66 21.03 -2.07
N ILE A 167 -3.54 20.35 -1.30
CA ILE A 167 -3.31 20.09 0.12
C ILE A 167 -2.04 19.25 0.30
N VAL A 168 -1.87 18.18 -0.47
CA VAL A 168 -0.69 17.30 -0.43
C VAL A 168 0.59 18.08 -0.77
N ILE A 169 0.57 18.89 -1.83
CA ILE A 169 1.73 19.71 -2.22
C ILE A 169 2.09 20.70 -1.12
N ILE A 170 1.11 21.42 -0.56
CA ILE A 170 1.35 22.41 0.50
C ILE A 170 1.90 21.72 1.76
N CYS A 171 1.29 20.63 2.20
CA CYS A 171 1.77 19.88 3.36
C CYS A 171 3.19 19.29 3.13
N GLY A 172 3.48 18.82 1.91
CA GLY A 172 4.82 18.37 1.53
C GLY A 172 5.87 19.48 1.59
N LEU A 173 5.56 20.66 1.06
CA LEU A 173 6.43 21.85 1.13
C LEU A 173 6.67 22.28 2.58
N LEU A 174 5.62 22.33 3.40
CA LEU A 174 5.74 22.63 4.83
C LEU A 174 6.63 21.62 5.56
N GLY A 175 6.51 20.33 5.24
CA GLY A 175 7.36 19.27 5.80
C GLY A 175 8.84 19.46 5.43
N VAL A 176 9.12 19.74 4.16
CA VAL A 176 10.49 20.01 3.68
C VAL A 176 11.08 21.26 4.36
N LEU A 177 10.34 22.36 4.39
CA LEU A 177 10.77 23.60 5.06
C LEU A 177 11.12 23.34 6.53
N ARG A 178 10.27 22.62 7.24
CA ARG A 178 10.48 22.27 8.64
C ARG A 178 11.72 21.43 8.84
N THR A 179 11.94 20.42 8.01
CA THR A 179 13.13 19.55 8.07
C THR A 179 14.41 20.35 7.81
N CYS A 180 14.38 21.28 6.84
CA CYS A 180 15.51 22.17 6.56
C CYS A 180 15.80 23.13 7.72
N MET A 181 14.79 23.66 8.39
CA MET A 181 14.94 24.53 9.54
C MET A 181 15.51 23.79 10.76
N ASN A 182 15.01 22.58 11.01
CA ASN A 182 15.51 21.75 12.13
C ASN A 182 16.97 21.30 11.93
N ARG A 183 17.38 21.02 10.69
CA ARG A 183 18.79 20.71 10.39
C ARG A 183 19.74 21.90 10.64
N LYS A 184 19.28 23.13 10.42
CA LYS A 184 20.08 24.34 10.72
C LYS A 184 20.21 24.63 12.22
N GLY A 185 19.24 24.14 13.03
CA GLY A 185 19.27 24.30 14.50
C GLY A 185 20.16 23.27 15.24
N ALA A 186 20.40 22.12 14.64
CA ALA A 186 21.21 21.03 15.22
C ALA A 186 22.72 21.16 14.93
N GLY A 187 23.14 22.20 14.21
CA GLY A 187 24.54 22.48 13.83
C GLY A 187 25.17 23.67 14.58
N LYS A 188 24.63 24.02 15.76
CA LYS A 188 25.23 25.03 16.66
C LYS A 188 25.58 24.43 18.01
#